data_f14ea9eaf52b1a341aa459a7b29bee86
#
_entry.id   f14ea9eaf52b1a341aa459a7b29bee86
#
_cell.length_a   1.000
_cell.length_b   1.000
_cell.length_c   1.000
_cell.angle_alpha   90.00
_cell.angle_beta   90.00
_cell.angle_gamma   90.00
#
_symmetry.space_group_name_H-M   'P 1'
#
loop_
_entity.id
_entity.type
_entity.pdbx_description
1 polymer ?
#
loop_
_entity_poly.entity_id
_entity_poly.type
_entity_poly.pdbx_seq_one_letter_code
_entity_poly.pdbx_strand_id
1 'polypeptide(L)'
;FVNDKNIENNDEGAQQWATGAFSALTYEVFRWDAFPHVLDFDCDYMTGPDWAFGKFGSGNFQDDDHAQQMWEKMYNIIHRCNLGIENVEAMTGTTPRGKDNAIGEMQVLRAYAYFLLVRAFGPIPVRDHTINSGLSDIHQPRQPIDSVYHYIIANLQQAEQRLYKNTDREFSLGH
;
A
#
# COMPACT_ATOMS: atom_id res chain seq x y z
N PHE A 1 15.24 7.30 0.63
CA PHE A 1 15.33 6.30 -0.44
C PHE A 1 16.18 5.14 0.05
N VAL A 2 15.57 3.98 0.28
CA VAL A 2 16.28 2.74 0.51
C VAL A 2 16.90 2.36 -0.83
N ASN A 3 18.23 2.33 -0.91
CA ASN A 3 18.94 1.90 -2.11
C ASN A 3 19.20 0.39 -1.94
N ASP A 4 18.71 -0.42 -2.86
CA ASP A 4 18.83 -1.89 -2.88
C ASP A 4 20.24 -2.40 -2.60
N LYS A 5 21.23 -1.59 -2.90
CA LYS A 5 22.66 -1.92 -2.70
C LYS A 5 23.13 -1.89 -1.24
N ASN A 6 22.34 -1.33 -0.33
CA ASN A 6 22.70 -1.14 1.09
C ASN A 6 21.87 -2.02 2.04
N ILE A 7 20.97 -2.84 1.53
CA ILE A 7 20.16 -3.73 2.35
C ILE A 7 20.92 -5.04 2.54
N GLU A 8 21.14 -5.41 3.79
CA GLU A 8 21.78 -6.65 4.13
C GLU A 8 20.90 -7.87 3.86
N ASN A 9 21.52 -8.99 3.47
CA ASN A 9 20.82 -10.25 3.19
C ASN A 9 20.59 -11.03 4.49
N ASN A 10 19.75 -10.49 5.39
CA ASN A 10 19.40 -11.06 6.68
C ASN A 10 17.97 -10.63 7.09
N ASP A 11 17.49 -11.04 8.25
CA ASP A 11 16.15 -10.71 8.75
C ASP A 11 15.94 -9.21 8.95
N GLU A 12 16.96 -8.48 9.36
CA GLU A 12 16.91 -7.03 9.51
C GLU A 12 16.73 -6.34 8.15
N GLY A 13 17.44 -6.79 7.13
CA GLY A 13 17.27 -6.31 5.76
C GLY A 13 15.87 -6.61 5.21
N ALA A 14 15.33 -7.80 5.48
CA ALA A 14 13.94 -8.11 5.13
C ALA A 14 12.94 -7.16 5.80
N GLN A 15 13.15 -6.85 7.08
CA GLN A 15 12.31 -5.90 7.82
C GLN A 15 12.48 -4.46 7.32
N GLN A 16 13.66 -4.08 6.82
CA GLN A 16 13.89 -2.78 6.19
C GLN A 16 13.06 -2.60 4.91
N TRP A 17 12.89 -3.65 4.10
CA TRP A 17 11.99 -3.63 2.95
C TRP A 17 10.53 -3.36 3.37
N ALA A 18 10.04 -4.07 4.37
CA ALA A 18 8.69 -3.86 4.90
C ALA A 18 8.52 -2.43 5.44
N THR A 19 9.45 -1.96 6.26
CA THR A 19 9.45 -0.59 6.82
C THR A 19 9.49 0.46 5.71
N GLY A 20 10.27 0.24 4.66
CA GLY A 20 10.34 1.10 3.48
C GLY A 20 9.01 1.21 2.74
N ALA A 21 8.26 0.10 2.63
CA ALA A 21 6.93 0.10 2.05
C ALA A 21 5.93 0.86 2.94
N PHE A 22 5.95 0.64 4.28
CA PHE A 22 5.10 1.36 5.23
C PHE A 22 5.40 2.86 5.29
N SER A 23 6.65 3.29 5.08
CA SER A 23 7.00 4.70 5.06
C SER A 23 6.24 5.49 4.00
N ALA A 24 5.90 4.84 2.88
CA ALA A 24 5.08 5.45 1.84
C ALA A 24 3.67 5.78 2.34
N LEU A 25 3.09 4.93 3.20
CA LEU A 25 1.77 5.18 3.78
C LEU A 25 1.77 6.49 4.59
N THR A 26 2.78 6.70 5.43
CA THR A 26 2.88 7.90 6.27
C THR A 26 3.15 9.16 5.44
N TYR A 27 4.09 9.07 4.50
CA TYR A 27 4.52 10.24 3.72
C TYR A 27 3.54 10.63 2.63
N GLU A 28 2.87 9.68 2.01
CA GLU A 28 2.09 9.93 0.80
C GLU A 28 0.58 9.93 1.06
N VAL A 29 0.11 9.25 2.10
CA VAL A 29 -1.33 9.04 2.32
C VAL A 29 -1.86 9.88 3.47
N PHE A 30 -1.17 9.87 4.60
CA PHE A 30 -1.62 10.58 5.81
C PHE A 30 -1.09 12.02 5.91
N ARG A 31 -0.50 12.56 4.87
CA ARG A 31 -0.26 14.00 4.82
C ARG A 31 -1.59 14.73 4.78
N TRP A 32 -1.62 15.90 5.42
CA TRP A 32 -2.82 16.74 5.55
C TRP A 32 -3.48 17.12 4.22
N ASP A 33 -2.75 17.02 3.11
CA ASP A 33 -3.16 17.45 1.78
C ASP A 33 -3.64 16.31 0.86
N ALA A 34 -3.73 15.07 1.34
CA ALA A 34 -4.07 13.94 0.47
C ALA A 34 -5.31 13.18 0.93
N PHE A 35 -5.15 12.34 1.94
CA PHE A 35 -6.16 11.35 2.30
C PHE A 35 -7.38 11.91 3.06
N PRO A 36 -7.22 12.83 4.02
CA PRO A 36 -8.37 13.42 4.69
C PRO A 36 -9.29 14.15 3.70
N HIS A 37 -8.73 14.78 2.67
CA HIS A 37 -9.51 15.50 1.67
C HIS A 37 -10.44 14.59 0.87
N VAL A 38 -9.97 13.42 0.46
CA VAL A 38 -10.75 12.51 -0.39
C VAL A 38 -11.81 11.74 0.39
N LEU A 39 -11.58 11.48 1.68
CA LEU A 39 -12.49 10.65 2.48
C LEU A 39 -13.40 11.42 3.42
N ASP A 40 -12.90 12.52 3.99
CA ASP A 40 -13.62 13.22 5.06
C ASP A 40 -14.34 14.48 4.57
N PHE A 41 -13.85 15.10 3.50
CA PHE A 41 -14.40 16.35 2.99
C PHE A 41 -15.51 16.19 1.93
N ASP A 42 -15.79 14.96 1.53
CA ASP A 42 -16.95 14.61 0.71
C ASP A 42 -18.23 14.43 1.56
N CYS A 43 -18.26 15.03 2.75
CA CYS A 43 -19.41 14.98 3.63
C CYS A 43 -20.00 16.36 3.89
N ASP A 44 -21.34 16.42 3.99
CA ASP A 44 -22.14 17.64 4.13
C ASP A 44 -21.84 18.49 5.39
N TYR A 45 -21.12 17.95 6.35
CA TYR A 45 -20.85 18.59 7.65
C TYR A 45 -19.43 19.13 7.82
N MET A 46 -18.57 18.96 6.79
CA MET A 46 -17.22 19.52 6.83
C MET A 46 -17.07 20.60 5.77
N THR A 47 -16.60 21.76 6.18
CA THR A 47 -16.24 22.86 5.29
C THR A 47 -14.84 23.36 5.64
N GLY A 48 -14.15 23.94 4.68
CA GLY A 48 -12.85 24.51 4.89
C GLY A 48 -12.57 25.68 3.93
N PRO A 49 -11.38 26.26 3.98
CA PRO A 49 -11.04 27.34 3.08
C PRO A 49 -11.01 26.88 1.61
N ASP A 50 -11.41 27.77 0.71
CA ASP A 50 -11.57 27.49 -0.72
C ASP A 50 -10.34 26.85 -1.39
N TRP A 51 -9.14 27.20 -0.93
CA TRP A 51 -7.89 26.62 -1.46
C TRP A 51 -7.72 25.12 -1.10
N ALA A 52 -8.38 24.66 -0.03
CA ALA A 52 -8.30 23.27 0.41
C ALA A 52 -9.56 22.48 0.06
N PHE A 53 -10.74 23.12 0.00
CA PHE A 53 -12.03 22.44 0.00
C PHE A 53 -13.02 22.95 -1.05
N GLY A 54 -12.75 24.09 -1.65
CA GLY A 54 -13.71 24.76 -2.53
C GLY A 54 -14.16 23.92 -3.73
N LYS A 55 -13.29 23.01 -4.19
CA LYS A 55 -13.61 22.12 -5.30
C LYS A 55 -14.51 20.96 -4.89
N PHE A 56 -14.28 20.37 -3.72
CA PHE A 56 -15.15 19.29 -3.18
C PHE A 56 -16.53 19.81 -2.78
N GLY A 57 -16.58 20.89 -2.03
CA GLY A 57 -17.85 21.50 -1.60
C GLY A 57 -18.72 22.04 -2.75
N SER A 58 -18.13 22.34 -3.91
CA SER A 58 -18.87 22.78 -5.10
C SER A 58 -19.32 21.64 -6.02
N GLY A 59 -18.92 20.39 -5.74
CA GLY A 59 -19.18 19.23 -6.61
C GLY A 59 -18.43 19.25 -7.93
N ASN A 60 -17.46 20.14 -8.10
CA ASN A 60 -16.62 20.22 -9.29
C ASN A 60 -15.36 19.36 -9.13
N PHE A 61 -15.50 18.05 -9.36
CA PHE A 61 -14.42 17.08 -9.27
C PHE A 61 -13.49 17.06 -10.49
N GLN A 62 -13.84 17.75 -11.59
CA GLN A 62 -13.07 17.67 -12.84
C GLN A 62 -11.71 18.38 -12.77
N ASP A 63 -11.60 19.41 -11.94
CA ASP A 63 -10.37 20.18 -11.75
C ASP A 63 -9.65 19.82 -10.46
N ASP A 64 -10.04 18.71 -9.81
CA ASP A 64 -9.47 18.27 -8.55
C ASP A 64 -8.40 17.20 -8.78
N ASP A 65 -7.17 17.53 -8.44
CA ASP A 65 -6.01 16.64 -8.53
C ASP A 65 -5.88 15.69 -7.33
N HIS A 66 -6.68 15.87 -6.26
CA HIS A 66 -6.60 14.98 -5.08
C HIS A 66 -6.99 13.53 -5.40
N ALA A 67 -7.99 13.33 -6.24
CA ALA A 67 -8.36 11.99 -6.69
C ALA A 67 -7.24 11.33 -7.51
N GLN A 68 -6.59 12.09 -8.39
CA GLN A 68 -5.42 11.62 -9.13
C GLN A 68 -4.26 11.30 -8.19
N GLN A 69 -3.97 12.19 -7.25
CA GLN A 69 -2.90 11.98 -6.26
C GLN A 69 -3.17 10.74 -5.41
N MET A 70 -4.41 10.52 -4.97
CA MET A 70 -4.77 9.30 -4.24
C MET A 70 -4.49 8.04 -5.07
N TRP A 71 -4.89 8.04 -6.34
CA TRP A 71 -4.63 6.94 -7.26
C TRP A 71 -3.13 6.65 -7.39
N GLU A 72 -2.34 7.67 -7.70
CA GLU A 72 -0.89 7.54 -7.89
C GLU A 72 -0.18 7.06 -6.64
N LYS A 73 -0.53 7.62 -5.48
CA LYS A 73 0.07 7.27 -4.18
C LYS A 73 -0.25 5.83 -3.77
N MET A 74 -1.50 5.39 -3.94
CA MET A 74 -1.87 4.00 -3.64
C MET A 74 -1.14 3.01 -4.54
N TYR A 75 -1.03 3.29 -5.84
CA TYR A 75 -0.28 2.41 -6.73
C TYR A 75 1.24 2.45 -6.49
N ASN A 76 1.79 3.57 -5.99
CA ASN A 76 3.17 3.61 -5.52
C ASN A 76 3.39 2.70 -4.30
N ILE A 77 2.46 2.69 -3.34
CA ILE A 77 2.50 1.75 -2.20
C ILE A 77 2.45 0.31 -2.70
N ILE A 78 1.53 -0.02 -3.60
CA ILE A 78 1.40 -1.36 -4.18
C ILE A 78 2.69 -1.77 -4.88
N HIS A 79 3.29 -0.88 -5.67
CA HIS A 79 4.56 -1.13 -6.35
C HIS A 79 5.70 -1.40 -5.34
N ARG A 80 5.81 -0.61 -4.27
CA ARG A 80 6.81 -0.83 -3.22
C ARG A 80 6.60 -2.15 -2.50
N CYS A 81 5.35 -2.54 -2.24
CA CYS A 81 5.04 -3.85 -1.66
C CYS A 81 5.46 -4.99 -2.60
N ASN A 82 5.13 -4.90 -3.89
CA ASN A 82 5.52 -5.91 -4.86
C ASN A 82 7.04 -6.04 -4.95
N LEU A 83 7.73 -4.91 -5.12
CA LEU A 83 9.21 -4.87 -5.18
C LEU A 83 9.84 -5.45 -3.90
N GLY A 84 9.33 -5.07 -2.73
CA GLY A 84 9.82 -5.57 -1.46
C GLY A 84 9.58 -7.08 -1.29
N ILE A 85 8.41 -7.57 -1.65
CA ILE A 85 8.08 -9.01 -1.60
C ILE A 85 9.04 -9.79 -2.50
N GLU A 86 9.21 -9.39 -3.76
CA GLU A 86 10.11 -10.05 -4.73
C GLU A 86 11.56 -10.08 -4.22
N ASN A 87 12.06 -8.97 -3.68
CA ASN A 87 13.41 -8.90 -3.14
C ASN A 87 13.58 -9.77 -1.89
N VAL A 88 12.63 -9.74 -0.95
CA VAL A 88 12.67 -10.56 0.26
C VAL A 88 12.55 -12.04 -0.08
N GLU A 89 11.72 -12.42 -1.06
CA GLU A 89 11.65 -13.80 -1.55
C GLU A 89 12.99 -14.30 -2.10
N ALA A 90 13.75 -13.45 -2.77
CA ALA A 90 15.07 -13.76 -3.31
C ALA A 90 16.17 -13.83 -2.25
N MET A 91 15.97 -13.30 -1.05
CA MET A 91 16.96 -13.35 0.04
C MET A 91 17.23 -14.78 0.49
N THR A 92 18.51 -15.11 0.68
CA THR A 92 19.00 -16.44 1.12
C THR A 92 19.54 -16.45 2.55
N GLY A 93 19.86 -15.29 3.09
CA GLY A 93 20.44 -15.13 4.43
C GLY A 93 19.41 -14.87 5.54
N THR A 94 18.12 -14.86 5.20
CA THR A 94 17.03 -14.69 6.17
C THR A 94 16.62 -16.01 6.81
N THR A 95 16.12 -15.96 8.05
CA THR A 95 15.39 -17.09 8.62
C THR A 95 14.03 -17.24 7.89
N PRO A 96 13.47 -18.46 7.78
CA PRO A 96 12.14 -18.63 7.19
C PRO A 96 11.07 -17.77 7.88
N ARG A 97 11.17 -17.65 9.20
CA ARG A 97 10.21 -16.90 10.01
C ARG A 97 10.32 -15.38 9.81
N GLY A 98 11.55 -14.84 9.76
CA GLY A 98 11.79 -13.42 9.50
C GLY A 98 11.36 -13.02 8.09
N LYS A 99 11.67 -13.87 7.10
CA LYS A 99 11.20 -13.72 5.71
C LYS A 99 9.68 -13.67 5.63
N ASP A 100 9.01 -14.66 6.21
CA ASP A 100 7.54 -14.76 6.19
C ASP A 100 6.90 -13.54 6.83
N ASN A 101 7.41 -13.08 7.99
CA ASN A 101 6.85 -11.91 8.66
C ASN A 101 6.95 -10.65 7.78
N ALA A 102 8.11 -10.37 7.19
CA ALA A 102 8.30 -9.20 6.35
C ALA A 102 7.39 -9.23 5.11
N ILE A 103 7.25 -10.39 4.46
CA ILE A 103 6.33 -10.58 3.33
C ILE A 103 4.88 -10.38 3.80
N GLY A 104 4.49 -10.97 4.93
CA GLY A 104 3.14 -10.83 5.48
C GLY A 104 2.78 -9.37 5.76
N GLU A 105 3.67 -8.59 6.34
CA GLU A 105 3.48 -7.16 6.59
C GLU A 105 3.21 -6.40 5.27
N MET A 106 4.00 -6.65 4.23
CA MET A 106 3.81 -6.02 2.92
C MET A 106 2.53 -6.48 2.21
N GLN A 107 2.10 -7.74 2.40
CA GLN A 107 0.82 -8.23 1.89
C GLN A 107 -0.38 -7.53 2.55
N VAL A 108 -0.33 -7.27 3.86
CA VAL A 108 -1.37 -6.48 4.56
C VAL A 108 -1.43 -5.07 4.01
N LEU A 109 -0.28 -4.41 3.87
CA LEU A 109 -0.20 -3.04 3.36
C LEU A 109 -0.74 -2.95 1.92
N ARG A 110 -0.39 -3.90 1.07
CA ARG A 110 -0.88 -3.99 -0.32
C ARG A 110 -2.39 -4.19 -0.36
N ALA A 111 -2.91 -5.09 0.45
CA ALA A 111 -4.36 -5.31 0.59
C ALA A 111 -5.09 -4.05 1.05
N TYR A 112 -4.53 -3.32 2.00
CA TYR A 112 -5.08 -2.05 2.47
C TYR A 112 -5.12 -0.99 1.37
N ALA A 113 -4.05 -0.84 0.58
CA ALA A 113 -4.02 0.09 -0.54
C ALA A 113 -5.09 -0.24 -1.60
N TYR A 114 -5.27 -1.53 -1.93
CA TYR A 114 -6.35 -1.96 -2.83
C TYR A 114 -7.74 -1.72 -2.25
N PHE A 115 -7.92 -1.92 -0.95
CA PHE A 115 -9.20 -1.66 -0.28
C PHE A 115 -9.60 -0.19 -0.38
N LEU A 116 -8.66 0.73 -0.21
CA LEU A 116 -8.91 2.15 -0.38
C LEU A 116 -9.22 2.52 -1.83
N LEU A 117 -8.46 1.97 -2.78
CA LEU A 117 -8.67 2.21 -4.21
C LEU A 117 -10.04 1.71 -4.69
N VAL A 118 -10.43 0.49 -4.35
CA VAL A 118 -11.70 -0.08 -4.83
C VAL A 118 -12.90 0.66 -4.24
N ARG A 119 -12.80 1.17 -3.02
CA ARG A 119 -13.85 1.99 -2.40
C ARG A 119 -14.01 3.36 -3.05
N ALA A 120 -12.89 3.98 -3.45
CA ALA A 120 -12.91 5.31 -4.05
C ALA A 120 -13.22 5.27 -5.55
N PHE A 121 -12.73 4.26 -6.28
CA PHE A 121 -12.72 4.25 -7.75
C PHE A 121 -13.52 3.10 -8.38
N GLY A 122 -14.09 2.20 -7.59
CA GLY A 122 -14.79 1.03 -8.10
C GLY A 122 -13.85 0.02 -8.77
N PRO A 123 -14.13 -0.43 -10.02
CA PRO A 123 -13.25 -1.33 -10.75
C PRO A 123 -11.86 -0.74 -10.97
N ILE A 124 -10.82 -1.48 -10.64
CA ILE A 124 -9.41 -1.03 -10.72
C ILE A 124 -8.49 -2.13 -11.28
N PRO A 125 -7.34 -1.78 -11.89
CA PRO A 125 -6.32 -2.75 -12.23
C PRO A 125 -5.70 -3.41 -10.98
N VAL A 126 -5.54 -4.72 -10.99
CA VAL A 126 -4.83 -5.48 -9.94
C VAL A 126 -3.45 -5.87 -10.44
N ARG A 127 -2.42 -5.53 -9.66
CA ARG A 127 -1.01 -5.82 -9.92
C ARG A 127 -0.42 -6.57 -8.73
N ASP A 128 0.02 -7.78 -8.95
CA ASP A 128 0.57 -8.67 -7.92
C ASP A 128 2.11 -8.83 -8.00
N HIS A 129 2.73 -8.18 -9.00
CA HIS A 129 4.17 -8.20 -9.24
C HIS A 129 4.66 -6.82 -9.71
N THR A 130 5.99 -6.65 -9.76
CA THR A 130 6.60 -5.43 -10.33
C THR A 130 6.43 -5.40 -11.85
N ILE A 131 6.32 -4.17 -12.39
CA ILE A 131 6.19 -4.00 -13.84
C ILE A 131 7.51 -4.35 -14.51
N ASN A 132 7.54 -5.47 -15.19
CA ASN A 132 8.60 -5.80 -16.12
C ASN A 132 8.38 -5.03 -17.43
N SER A 133 9.43 -4.65 -18.11
CA SER A 133 9.47 -3.70 -19.26
C SER A 133 8.62 -4.04 -20.50
N GLY A 134 7.63 -4.91 -20.38
CA GLY A 134 6.67 -5.24 -21.44
C GLY A 134 5.48 -4.30 -21.47
N LEU A 135 5.13 -3.76 -22.65
CA LEU A 135 3.96 -2.87 -22.84
C LEU A 135 2.64 -3.51 -22.38
N SER A 136 2.51 -4.85 -22.46
CA SER A 136 1.32 -5.59 -22.01
C SER A 136 1.14 -5.53 -20.49
N ASP A 137 2.22 -5.35 -19.74
CA ASP A 137 2.18 -5.26 -18.29
C ASP A 137 1.83 -3.85 -17.80
N ILE A 138 2.08 -2.83 -18.64
CA ILE A 138 1.74 -1.44 -18.32
C ILE A 138 0.22 -1.21 -18.43
N HIS A 139 -0.43 -1.78 -19.43
CA HIS A 139 -1.86 -1.58 -19.74
C HIS A 139 -2.74 -2.72 -19.23
N GLN A 140 -2.87 -2.81 -17.92
CA GLN A 140 -3.78 -3.78 -17.30
C GLN A 140 -5.22 -3.27 -17.29
N PRO A 141 -6.20 -4.08 -17.70
CA PRO A 141 -7.61 -3.70 -17.65
C PRO A 141 -8.08 -3.59 -16.19
N ARG A 142 -9.09 -2.76 -15.97
CA ARG A 142 -9.79 -2.70 -14.69
C ARG A 142 -10.47 -4.05 -14.40
N GLN A 143 -10.25 -4.57 -13.21
CA GLN A 143 -10.91 -5.79 -12.72
C GLN A 143 -12.26 -5.43 -12.07
N PRO A 144 -13.27 -6.31 -12.17
CA PRO A 144 -14.52 -6.14 -11.44
C PRO A 144 -14.30 -6.01 -9.93
N ILE A 145 -15.17 -5.26 -9.27
CA ILE A 145 -15.08 -5.00 -7.82
C ILE A 145 -14.94 -6.29 -7.01
N ASP A 146 -15.76 -7.30 -7.32
CA ASP A 146 -15.73 -8.60 -6.63
C ASP A 146 -14.36 -9.29 -6.77
N SER A 147 -13.76 -9.23 -7.96
CA SER A 147 -12.43 -9.79 -8.19
C SER A 147 -11.36 -9.08 -7.36
N VAL A 148 -11.46 -7.75 -7.22
CA VAL A 148 -10.55 -6.98 -6.37
C VAL A 148 -10.71 -7.37 -4.90
N TYR A 149 -11.94 -7.49 -4.40
CA TYR A 149 -12.17 -7.95 -3.02
C TYR A 149 -11.68 -9.38 -2.78
N HIS A 150 -11.87 -10.30 -3.72
CA HIS A 150 -11.30 -11.64 -3.61
C HIS A 150 -9.76 -11.60 -3.52
N TYR A 151 -9.11 -10.76 -4.31
CA TYR A 151 -7.66 -10.57 -4.24
C TYR A 151 -7.23 -10.00 -2.88
N ILE A 152 -7.93 -8.99 -2.35
CA ILE A 152 -7.68 -8.42 -1.04
C ILE A 152 -7.76 -9.49 0.05
N ILE A 153 -8.85 -10.26 0.07
CA ILE A 153 -9.07 -11.31 1.06
C ILE A 153 -7.98 -12.39 0.97
N ALA A 154 -7.63 -12.83 -0.24
CA ALA A 154 -6.56 -13.81 -0.43
C ALA A 154 -5.20 -13.32 0.10
N ASN A 155 -4.86 -12.04 -0.13
CA ASN A 155 -3.63 -11.44 0.42
C ASN A 155 -3.65 -11.42 1.96
N LEU A 156 -4.78 -11.04 2.57
CA LEU A 156 -4.91 -11.00 4.04
C LEU A 156 -4.83 -12.40 4.66
N GLN A 157 -5.46 -13.40 4.03
CA GLN A 157 -5.38 -14.80 4.49
C GLN A 157 -3.95 -15.35 4.41
N GLN A 158 -3.20 -15.03 3.36
CA GLN A 158 -1.80 -15.41 3.25
C GLN A 158 -0.94 -14.69 4.29
N ALA A 159 -1.18 -13.39 4.50
CA ALA A 159 -0.48 -12.62 5.50
C ALA A 159 -0.72 -13.14 6.94
N GLU A 160 -1.96 -13.52 7.27
CA GLU A 160 -2.31 -14.09 8.57
C GLU A 160 -1.49 -15.35 8.92
N GLN A 161 -1.19 -16.18 7.91
CA GLN A 161 -0.37 -17.37 8.10
C GLN A 161 1.12 -17.06 8.28
N ARG A 162 1.60 -15.95 7.70
CA ARG A 162 3.01 -15.54 7.69
C ARG A 162 3.41 -14.68 8.87
N LEU A 163 2.50 -13.84 9.38
CA LEU A 163 2.79 -12.88 10.43
C LEU A 163 3.09 -13.55 11.79
N TYR A 164 3.91 -12.87 12.60
CA TYR A 164 4.09 -13.24 14.00
C TYR A 164 2.75 -13.12 14.72
N LYS A 165 2.42 -14.15 15.52
CA LYS A 165 1.30 -14.07 16.46
C LYS A 165 1.74 -13.27 17.69
N ASN A 166 0.79 -12.62 18.35
CA ASN A 166 1.08 -11.86 19.59
C ASN A 166 1.78 -12.71 20.68
N THR A 167 1.58 -14.03 20.64
CA THR A 167 2.26 -14.99 21.54
C THR A 167 3.72 -15.22 21.20
N ASP A 168 4.15 -14.87 19.99
CA ASP A 168 5.52 -15.10 19.50
C ASP A 168 6.44 -13.87 19.70
N ARG A 169 5.86 -12.73 19.99
CA ARG A 169 6.61 -11.52 20.38
C ARG A 169 6.78 -11.52 21.89
N GLU A 170 7.99 -11.73 22.38
CA GLU A 170 8.37 -11.11 23.63
C GLU A 170 8.25 -9.59 23.42
N PHE A 171 7.21 -9.00 23.95
CA PHE A 171 7.09 -7.56 24.07
C PHE A 171 8.17 -7.10 25.07
N SER A 172 9.41 -6.98 24.63
CA SER A 172 10.36 -6.14 25.32
C SER A 172 9.91 -4.70 25.08
N LEU A 173 9.04 -4.20 25.94
CA LEU A 173 8.90 -2.78 26.14
C LEU A 173 10.29 -2.32 26.60
N GLY A 174 11.10 -1.84 25.64
CA GLY A 174 12.33 -1.16 25.95
C GLY A 174 11.99 0.03 26.85
N HIS A 175 12.53 0.01 28.04
CA HIS A 175 12.53 1.13 28.97
C HIS A 175 13.43 2.25 28.44
#